data_e6e0ac91e1dd6be78325f855429a49ab
#
_entry.id   e6e0ac91e1dd6be78325f855429a49ab
#
_cell.length_a   1.000
_cell.length_b   1.000
_cell.length_c   1.000
_cell.angle_alpha   90.00
_cell.angle_beta   90.00
_cell.angle_gamma   90.00
#
_symmetry.space_group_name_H-M   'P 1'
#
loop_
_entity.id
_entity.type
_entity.pdbx_description
1 polymer ?
#
loop_
_entity_poly.entity_id
_entity_poly.type
_entity_poly.pdbx_seq_one_letter_code
_entity_poly.pdbx_strand_id
1 'polypeptide(L)'
;MKEFDTSAPFFRVDLLTGCKNLVSFSKSLDNNFENNMLEAVSLIVLDLYQLSRINTSKGFDYGDSLLRWLGIAIKDETGADVYRIAGDNFVAVLTGKHKTHQVLARKLFDRLDSEAQQLELNLPVVRMAVIHFPEGRQLNPPVVWKNLNEKMELTHAGEPFQVFQADTSEQDEVTLHAIELMAKRIESLGGTLQYTFKMAYTDPVSSAPNMLAIQRRLELSLSEAVLDQRPLSLCLLDGDSLKRYNSRGYEAGDDVIRKITQTLATALRPTDFLGRWRMGDEFIIILPATNMDQASQVAERLRESIEHASKGWLFPTSISIGVSYFPKHGYTANQLIDAAEKALSIAKSTGKNRVIVAA
;
A
#
# COMPACT_ATOMS: atom_id res chain seq x y z
N MET A 1 26.90 7.51 3.50
CA MET A 1 25.45 7.61 3.19
C MET A 1 24.88 6.22 3.46
N LYS A 2 24.13 6.02 4.56
CA LYS A 2 23.50 4.72 4.82
C LYS A 2 22.44 4.51 3.77
N GLU A 3 22.51 3.39 3.03
CA GLU A 3 21.47 2.94 2.12
C GLU A 3 20.13 2.94 2.86
N PHE A 4 19.18 3.62 2.29
CA PHE A 4 17.83 3.69 2.87
C PHE A 4 17.15 2.34 2.70
N ASP A 5 16.67 1.79 3.80
CA ASP A 5 15.86 0.57 3.79
C ASP A 5 14.56 0.81 3.01
N THR A 6 14.60 0.48 1.72
CA THR A 6 13.44 0.49 0.82
C THR A 6 12.52 -0.71 1.05
N SER A 7 12.75 -1.49 2.11
CA SER A 7 11.98 -2.69 2.45
C SER A 7 10.64 -2.38 3.10
N ALA A 8 10.40 -1.13 3.55
CA ALA A 8 9.14 -0.76 4.17
C ALA A 8 7.95 -0.98 3.19
N PRO A 9 6.91 -1.72 3.59
CA PRO A 9 5.77 -2.08 2.73
C PRO A 9 5.11 -0.89 2.04
N PHE A 10 5.08 0.26 2.71
CA PHE A 10 4.48 1.52 2.25
C PHE A 10 5.07 2.04 0.92
N PHE A 11 6.36 1.79 0.62
CA PHE A 11 6.98 2.24 -0.62
C PHE A 11 6.80 1.28 -1.79
N ARG A 12 6.21 0.12 -1.54
CA ARG A 12 6.06 -0.95 -2.52
C ARG A 12 4.63 -1.14 -3.00
N VAL A 13 3.67 -0.40 -2.44
CA VAL A 13 2.25 -0.51 -2.78
C VAL A 13 1.71 0.81 -3.32
N ASP A 14 0.72 0.71 -4.19
CA ASP A 14 -0.12 1.82 -4.59
C ASP A 14 -1.13 2.11 -3.47
N LEU A 15 -1.14 3.36 -2.98
CA LEU A 15 -1.93 3.74 -1.81
C LEU A 15 -3.44 3.73 -2.06
N LEU A 16 -3.85 3.86 -3.31
CA LEU A 16 -5.26 3.85 -3.66
C LEU A 16 -5.82 2.43 -3.69
N THR A 17 -5.09 1.50 -4.31
CA THR A 17 -5.61 0.16 -4.59
C THR A 17 -5.06 -0.92 -3.67
N GLY A 18 -3.98 -0.63 -2.93
CA GLY A 18 -3.26 -1.63 -2.13
C GLY A 18 -2.45 -2.64 -2.97
N CYS A 19 -2.50 -2.56 -4.30
CA CYS A 19 -1.65 -3.36 -5.18
C CYS A 19 -0.18 -2.94 -5.06
N LYS A 20 0.75 -3.79 -5.47
CA LYS A 20 2.14 -3.39 -5.65
C LYS A 20 2.23 -2.27 -6.69
N ASN A 21 3.21 -1.38 -6.57
CA ASN A 21 3.36 -0.24 -7.48
C ASN A 21 4.39 -0.51 -8.59
N LEU A 22 4.58 0.46 -9.48
CA LEU A 22 5.56 0.43 -10.58
C LEU A 22 6.98 0.07 -10.11
N VAL A 23 7.43 0.64 -8.97
CA VAL A 23 8.77 0.36 -8.43
C VAL A 23 8.91 -1.11 -8.02
N SER A 24 7.86 -1.67 -7.42
CA SER A 24 7.82 -3.09 -7.08
C SER A 24 7.79 -3.99 -8.31
N PHE A 25 7.12 -3.57 -9.38
CA PHE A 25 7.12 -4.27 -10.66
C PHE A 25 8.52 -4.31 -11.29
N SER A 26 9.18 -3.15 -11.44
CA SER A 26 10.55 -3.08 -11.97
C SER A 26 11.50 -3.98 -11.17
N LYS A 27 11.48 -3.89 -9.83
CA LYS A 27 12.30 -4.77 -8.98
C LYS A 27 11.97 -6.26 -9.13
N SER A 28 10.70 -6.61 -9.38
CA SER A 28 10.32 -8.01 -9.61
C SER A 28 10.87 -8.54 -10.93
N LEU A 29 10.97 -7.69 -11.95
CA LEU A 29 11.62 -8.04 -13.23
C LEU A 29 13.12 -8.28 -13.02
N ASP A 30 13.82 -7.39 -12.30
CA ASP A 30 15.25 -7.53 -12.02
C ASP A 30 15.54 -8.81 -11.23
N ASN A 31 14.80 -9.07 -10.16
CA ASN A 31 14.95 -10.28 -9.34
C ASN A 31 14.67 -11.57 -10.15
N ASN A 32 13.66 -11.58 -11.00
CA ASN A 32 13.34 -12.72 -11.86
C ASN A 32 14.40 -12.93 -12.94
N PHE A 33 14.99 -11.84 -13.40
CA PHE A 33 16.10 -11.85 -14.35
C PHE A 33 17.37 -12.44 -13.72
N GLU A 34 17.73 -12.05 -12.49
CA GLU A 34 18.91 -12.55 -11.78
C GLU A 34 18.79 -14.03 -11.36
N ASN A 35 17.59 -14.49 -11.01
CA ASN A 35 17.35 -15.85 -10.52
C ASN A 35 17.14 -16.91 -11.60
N ASN A 36 17.39 -16.59 -12.89
CA ASN A 36 17.27 -17.55 -14.03
C ASN A 36 15.98 -18.39 -13.97
N MET A 37 14.81 -17.74 -13.92
CA MET A 37 13.54 -18.46 -13.91
C MET A 37 13.41 -19.28 -15.19
N LEU A 38 13.51 -20.60 -15.06
CA LEU A 38 13.38 -21.56 -16.16
C LEU A 38 11.91 -21.83 -16.54
N GLU A 39 10.98 -21.36 -15.70
CA GLU A 39 9.55 -21.58 -15.92
C GLU A 39 8.96 -20.58 -16.91
N ALA A 40 7.91 -21.03 -17.62
CA ALA A 40 7.14 -20.14 -18.47
C ALA A 40 6.47 -19.04 -17.66
N VAL A 41 6.53 -17.82 -18.15
CA VAL A 41 5.92 -16.65 -17.52
C VAL A 41 4.82 -16.10 -18.42
N SER A 42 3.72 -15.67 -17.80
CA SER A 42 2.68 -14.90 -18.48
C SER A 42 2.39 -13.62 -17.72
N LEU A 43 2.24 -12.54 -18.46
CA LEU A 43 1.75 -11.29 -17.93
C LEU A 43 0.28 -11.14 -18.33
N ILE A 44 -0.59 -10.91 -17.35
CA ILE A 44 -1.95 -10.45 -17.61
C ILE A 44 -1.94 -8.95 -17.41
N VAL A 45 -2.16 -8.20 -18.49
CA VAL A 45 -2.15 -6.74 -18.49
C VAL A 45 -3.59 -6.27 -18.67
N LEU A 46 -4.03 -5.38 -17.80
CA LEU A 46 -5.39 -4.83 -17.81
C LEU A 46 -5.34 -3.31 -17.79
N ASP A 47 -6.29 -2.73 -18.50
CA ASP A 47 -6.55 -1.29 -18.54
C ASP A 47 -8.04 -1.05 -18.30
N LEU A 48 -8.39 -0.19 -17.33
CA LEU A 48 -9.78 0.20 -17.07
C LEU A 48 -10.26 1.15 -18.16
N TYR A 49 -11.06 0.61 -19.07
CA TYR A 49 -11.46 1.31 -20.28
C TYR A 49 -12.28 2.57 -19.98
N GLN A 50 -11.89 3.69 -20.58
CA GLN A 50 -12.57 4.98 -20.44
C GLN A 50 -12.67 5.53 -18.99
N LEU A 51 -11.75 5.24 -18.11
CA LEU A 51 -11.73 5.77 -16.74
C LEU A 51 -11.89 7.30 -16.70
N SER A 52 -11.24 8.04 -17.62
CA SER A 52 -11.38 9.50 -17.72
C SER A 52 -12.83 9.94 -17.95
N ARG A 53 -13.56 9.24 -18.80
CA ARG A 53 -15.00 9.50 -19.07
C ARG A 53 -15.87 9.18 -17.85
N ILE A 54 -15.54 8.09 -17.15
CA ILE A 54 -16.23 7.70 -15.91
C ILE A 54 -16.00 8.79 -14.85
N ASN A 55 -14.76 9.23 -14.65
CA ASN A 55 -14.42 10.31 -13.71
C ASN A 55 -15.18 11.63 -14.02
N THR A 56 -15.30 11.97 -15.30
CA THR A 56 -16.05 13.17 -15.72
C THR A 56 -17.54 13.05 -15.45
N SER A 57 -18.12 11.86 -15.60
CA SER A 57 -19.57 11.66 -15.49
C SER A 57 -20.04 11.30 -14.07
N LYS A 58 -19.27 10.52 -13.32
CA LYS A 58 -19.63 9.98 -12.00
C LYS A 58 -18.73 10.49 -10.86
N GLY A 59 -17.69 11.26 -11.17
CA GLY A 59 -16.74 11.81 -10.20
C GLY A 59 -15.51 10.92 -9.94
N PHE A 60 -14.45 11.51 -9.39
CA PHE A 60 -13.20 10.83 -9.11
C PHE A 60 -13.32 9.74 -8.04
N ASP A 61 -14.15 9.95 -7.01
CA ASP A 61 -14.37 8.96 -5.94
C ASP A 61 -14.95 7.64 -6.49
N TYR A 62 -15.82 7.75 -7.50
CA TYR A 62 -16.36 6.58 -8.17
C TYR A 62 -15.29 5.85 -9.00
N GLY A 63 -14.49 6.58 -9.77
CA GLY A 63 -13.36 6.00 -10.50
C GLY A 63 -12.33 5.34 -9.59
N ASP A 64 -12.03 5.96 -8.45
CA ASP A 64 -11.16 5.40 -7.43
C ASP A 64 -11.70 4.09 -6.86
N SER A 65 -13.03 3.99 -6.67
CA SER A 65 -13.68 2.76 -6.24
C SER A 65 -13.56 1.64 -7.27
N LEU A 66 -13.68 1.97 -8.56
CA LEU A 66 -13.47 1.00 -9.65
C LEU A 66 -12.02 0.52 -9.74
N LEU A 67 -11.04 1.39 -9.52
CA LEU A 67 -9.64 1.00 -9.48
C LEU A 67 -9.35 0.04 -8.33
N ARG A 68 -9.93 0.27 -7.15
CA ARG A 68 -9.83 -0.65 -6.00
C ARG A 68 -10.49 -2.00 -6.32
N TRP A 69 -11.70 -1.96 -6.85
CA TRP A 69 -12.43 -3.16 -7.26
C TRP A 69 -11.62 -4.00 -8.26
N LEU A 70 -11.04 -3.37 -9.29
CA LEU A 70 -10.24 -4.06 -10.28
C LEU A 70 -9.01 -4.74 -9.65
N GLY A 71 -8.27 -4.03 -8.80
CA GLY A 71 -7.10 -4.59 -8.11
C GLY A 71 -7.44 -5.80 -7.24
N ILE A 72 -8.55 -5.75 -6.51
CA ILE A 72 -9.06 -6.86 -5.69
C ILE A 72 -9.46 -8.04 -6.58
N ALA A 73 -10.26 -7.80 -7.61
CA ALA A 73 -10.74 -8.86 -8.50
C ALA A 73 -9.59 -9.62 -9.19
N ILE A 74 -8.54 -8.89 -9.64
CA ILE A 74 -7.35 -9.51 -10.23
C ILE A 74 -6.65 -10.41 -9.21
N LYS A 75 -6.43 -9.90 -8.00
CA LYS A 75 -5.74 -10.63 -6.93
C LYS A 75 -6.49 -11.88 -6.51
N ASP A 76 -7.79 -11.76 -6.30
CA ASP A 76 -8.66 -12.87 -5.87
C ASP A 76 -8.70 -13.98 -6.92
N GLU A 77 -8.81 -13.63 -8.20
CA GLU A 77 -8.93 -14.62 -9.27
C GLU A 77 -7.59 -15.26 -9.62
N THR A 78 -6.49 -14.49 -9.59
CA THR A 78 -5.19 -14.98 -10.03
C THR A 78 -4.37 -15.58 -8.89
N GLY A 79 -4.58 -15.15 -7.65
CA GLY A 79 -3.71 -15.46 -6.52
C GLY A 79 -2.28 -14.93 -6.65
N ALA A 80 -2.01 -14.15 -7.71
CA ALA A 80 -0.68 -13.65 -8.05
C ALA A 80 -0.41 -12.27 -7.45
N ASP A 81 0.85 -11.83 -7.53
CA ASP A 81 1.22 -10.46 -7.28
C ASP A 81 0.62 -9.55 -8.36
N VAL A 82 -0.13 -8.55 -7.93
CA VAL A 82 -0.77 -7.55 -8.79
C VAL A 82 -0.05 -6.22 -8.64
N TYR A 83 0.28 -5.61 -9.77
CA TYR A 83 0.99 -4.34 -9.84
C TYR A 83 0.13 -3.30 -10.55
N ARG A 84 -0.05 -2.13 -9.95
CA ARG A 84 -0.56 -0.95 -10.64
C ARG A 84 0.63 -0.16 -11.17
N ILE A 85 0.84 -0.20 -12.48
CA ILE A 85 2.06 0.36 -13.11
C ILE A 85 1.88 1.80 -13.59
N ALA A 86 0.67 2.20 -13.92
CA ALA A 86 0.31 3.58 -14.28
C ALA A 86 -1.20 3.76 -14.15
N GLY A 87 -1.69 4.96 -13.88
CA GLY A 87 -3.09 5.38 -13.97
C GLY A 87 -4.13 4.28 -13.75
N ASP A 88 -4.62 3.71 -14.83
CA ASP A 88 -5.60 2.64 -14.93
C ASP A 88 -5.01 1.27 -15.35
N ASN A 89 -3.68 1.17 -15.47
CA ASN A 89 -2.99 -0.02 -15.94
C ASN A 89 -2.54 -0.92 -14.79
N PHE A 90 -2.95 -2.20 -14.85
CA PHE A 90 -2.59 -3.25 -13.92
C PHE A 90 -1.86 -4.39 -14.62
N VAL A 91 -0.94 -5.02 -13.91
CA VAL A 91 -0.21 -6.20 -14.38
C VAL A 91 -0.23 -7.27 -13.30
N ALA A 92 -0.60 -8.50 -13.66
CA ALA A 92 -0.40 -9.69 -12.84
C ALA A 92 0.67 -10.58 -13.48
N VAL A 93 1.61 -11.08 -12.67
CA VAL A 93 2.72 -11.92 -13.12
C VAL A 93 2.44 -13.37 -12.71
N LEU A 94 2.32 -14.26 -13.67
CA LEU A 94 2.01 -15.67 -13.48
C LEU A 94 3.17 -16.53 -13.94
N THR A 95 3.57 -17.52 -13.12
CA THR A 95 4.57 -18.53 -13.46
C THR A 95 3.92 -19.89 -13.63
N GLY A 96 4.37 -20.69 -14.60
CA GLY A 96 3.85 -22.02 -14.88
C GLY A 96 3.27 -22.18 -16.29
N LYS A 97 2.26 -23.01 -16.46
CA LYS A 97 1.77 -23.41 -17.80
C LYS A 97 0.90 -22.34 -18.44
N HIS A 98 1.26 -21.88 -19.63
CA HIS A 98 0.52 -20.85 -20.41
C HIS A 98 -0.96 -21.18 -20.61
N LYS A 99 -1.32 -22.44 -20.87
CA LYS A 99 -2.72 -22.85 -21.03
C LYS A 99 -3.56 -22.59 -19.77
N THR A 100 -2.98 -22.83 -18.60
CA THR A 100 -3.63 -22.55 -17.31
C THR A 100 -3.82 -21.04 -17.14
N HIS A 101 -2.80 -20.25 -17.47
CA HIS A 101 -2.86 -18.78 -17.38
C HIS A 101 -3.90 -18.19 -18.32
N GLN A 102 -4.04 -18.72 -19.54
CA GLN A 102 -5.06 -18.27 -20.49
C GLN A 102 -6.47 -18.56 -19.99
N VAL A 103 -6.71 -19.74 -19.42
CA VAL A 103 -8.01 -20.09 -18.84
C VAL A 103 -8.36 -19.18 -17.66
N LEU A 104 -7.37 -18.94 -16.79
CA LEU A 104 -7.53 -18.06 -15.64
C LEU A 104 -7.82 -16.61 -16.05
N ALA A 105 -7.08 -16.10 -17.02
CA ALA A 105 -7.30 -14.76 -17.56
C ALA A 105 -8.69 -14.61 -18.21
N ARG A 106 -9.14 -15.63 -18.93
CA ARG A 106 -10.48 -15.62 -19.50
C ARG A 106 -11.56 -15.59 -18.44
N LYS A 107 -11.42 -16.42 -17.41
CA LYS A 107 -12.34 -16.44 -16.27
C LYS A 107 -12.39 -15.08 -15.54
N LEU A 108 -11.22 -14.44 -15.33
CA LEU A 108 -11.14 -13.10 -14.78
C LEU A 108 -11.88 -12.09 -15.65
N PHE A 109 -11.65 -12.11 -16.95
CA PHE A 109 -12.31 -11.20 -17.90
C PHE A 109 -13.84 -11.35 -17.86
N ASP A 110 -14.34 -12.59 -17.96
CA ASP A 110 -15.78 -12.87 -17.95
C ASP A 110 -16.43 -12.47 -16.60
N ARG A 111 -15.71 -12.65 -15.48
CA ARG A 111 -16.12 -12.17 -14.15
C ARG A 111 -16.23 -10.64 -14.10
N LEU A 112 -15.22 -9.94 -14.58
CA LEU A 112 -15.19 -8.46 -14.58
C LEU A 112 -16.34 -7.88 -15.42
N ASP A 113 -16.61 -8.46 -16.60
CA ASP A 113 -17.72 -8.04 -17.44
C ASP A 113 -19.09 -8.31 -16.78
N SER A 114 -19.25 -9.45 -16.11
CA SER A 114 -20.48 -9.78 -15.37
C SER A 114 -20.72 -8.83 -14.18
N GLU A 115 -19.67 -8.54 -13.39
CA GLU A 115 -19.78 -7.61 -12.27
C GLU A 115 -20.01 -6.17 -12.76
N ALA A 116 -19.40 -5.76 -13.88
CA ALA A 116 -19.60 -4.46 -14.49
C ALA A 116 -21.03 -4.23 -14.95
N GLN A 117 -21.71 -5.28 -15.50
CA GLN A 117 -23.13 -5.21 -15.85
C GLN A 117 -24.01 -4.94 -14.64
N GLN A 118 -23.70 -5.55 -13.48
CA GLN A 118 -24.43 -5.30 -12.23
C GLN A 118 -24.23 -3.87 -11.71
N LEU A 119 -23.10 -3.24 -12.04
CA LEU A 119 -22.79 -1.85 -11.71
C LEU A 119 -23.30 -0.84 -12.76
N GLU A 120 -24.06 -1.31 -13.75
CA GLU A 120 -24.58 -0.51 -14.87
C GLU A 120 -23.47 0.26 -15.63
N LEU A 121 -22.32 -0.39 -15.81
CA LEU A 121 -21.21 0.16 -16.58
C LEU A 121 -21.32 -0.24 -18.06
N ASN A 122 -20.81 0.63 -18.93
CA ASN A 122 -20.68 0.33 -20.35
C ASN A 122 -19.60 -0.73 -20.59
N LEU A 123 -19.92 -1.75 -21.38
CA LEU A 123 -18.97 -2.80 -21.76
C LEU A 123 -18.24 -2.45 -23.07
N PRO A 124 -16.99 -2.94 -23.24
CA PRO A 124 -16.17 -3.61 -22.24
C PRO A 124 -15.70 -2.64 -21.17
N VAL A 125 -15.64 -3.09 -19.90
CA VAL A 125 -15.16 -2.26 -18.79
C VAL A 125 -13.62 -2.27 -18.70
N VAL A 126 -13.01 -3.37 -19.14
CA VAL A 126 -11.57 -3.52 -19.20
C VAL A 126 -11.09 -3.97 -20.57
N ARG A 127 -9.88 -3.59 -20.94
CA ARG A 127 -9.10 -4.22 -21.99
C ARG A 127 -8.08 -5.13 -21.34
N MET A 128 -7.86 -6.33 -21.86
CA MET A 128 -6.98 -7.31 -21.28
C MET A 128 -6.10 -7.97 -22.35
N ALA A 129 -4.80 -7.88 -22.17
CA ALA A 129 -3.80 -8.62 -22.93
C ALA A 129 -3.14 -9.70 -22.06
N VAL A 130 -3.08 -10.92 -22.57
CA VAL A 130 -2.30 -12.01 -21.96
C VAL A 130 -1.06 -12.22 -22.82
N ILE A 131 0.12 -12.00 -22.25
CA ILE A 131 1.40 -12.07 -22.98
C ILE A 131 2.18 -13.25 -22.43
N HIS A 132 2.43 -14.24 -23.28
CA HIS A 132 3.18 -15.45 -22.95
C HIS A 132 4.65 -15.33 -23.33
N PHE A 133 5.54 -15.43 -22.34
CA PHE A 133 6.98 -15.49 -22.55
C PHE A 133 7.45 -16.95 -22.60
N PRO A 134 8.29 -17.35 -23.58
CA PRO A 134 8.71 -18.74 -23.73
C PRO A 134 9.58 -19.20 -22.56
N GLU A 135 9.52 -20.51 -22.27
CA GLU A 135 10.39 -21.16 -21.28
C GLU A 135 11.87 -21.00 -21.62
N GLY A 136 12.72 -20.94 -20.59
CA GLY A 136 14.17 -20.95 -20.74
C GLY A 136 14.79 -19.66 -21.28
N ARG A 137 14.01 -18.59 -21.44
CA ARG A 137 14.53 -17.27 -21.79
C ARG A 137 14.48 -16.31 -20.59
N GLN A 138 15.56 -15.58 -20.42
CA GLN A 138 15.62 -14.48 -19.45
C GLN A 138 14.57 -13.40 -19.80
N LEU A 139 13.79 -12.99 -18.81
CA LEU A 139 12.87 -11.87 -18.95
C LEU A 139 13.64 -10.54 -18.88
N ASN A 140 14.28 -10.17 -19.98
CA ASN A 140 14.96 -8.89 -20.07
C ASN A 140 13.95 -7.73 -19.86
N PRO A 141 14.11 -6.85 -18.86
CA PRO A 141 13.18 -5.75 -18.58
C PRO A 141 12.80 -4.91 -19.81
N PRO A 142 13.71 -4.45 -20.67
CA PRO A 142 13.36 -3.78 -21.93
C PRO A 142 12.40 -4.58 -22.82
N VAL A 143 12.61 -5.89 -22.98
CA VAL A 143 11.73 -6.76 -23.79
C VAL A 143 10.34 -6.87 -23.16
N VAL A 144 10.27 -6.95 -21.82
CA VAL A 144 9.00 -6.95 -21.11
C VAL A 144 8.24 -5.64 -21.33
N TRP A 145 8.89 -4.49 -21.14
CA TRP A 145 8.26 -3.17 -21.34
C TRP A 145 7.80 -2.94 -22.77
N LYS A 146 8.59 -3.36 -23.78
CA LYS A 146 8.18 -3.32 -25.18
C LYS A 146 6.88 -4.09 -25.39
N ASN A 147 6.86 -5.37 -24.96
CA ASN A 147 5.68 -6.22 -25.14
C ASN A 147 4.46 -5.68 -24.40
N LEU A 148 4.61 -5.14 -23.18
CA LEU A 148 3.52 -4.51 -22.43
C LEU A 148 2.87 -3.38 -23.24
N ASN A 149 3.65 -2.44 -23.76
CA ASN A 149 3.14 -1.30 -24.50
C ASN A 149 2.53 -1.72 -25.84
N GLU A 150 3.25 -2.46 -26.67
CA GLU A 150 2.79 -2.87 -28.01
C GLU A 150 1.52 -3.74 -27.95
N LYS A 151 1.45 -4.71 -27.02
CA LYS A 151 0.31 -5.63 -26.98
C LYS A 151 -0.93 -4.99 -26.35
N MET A 152 -0.77 -4.04 -25.42
CA MET A 152 -1.90 -3.24 -24.95
C MET A 152 -2.45 -2.31 -26.02
N GLU A 153 -1.62 -1.72 -26.88
CA GLU A 153 -2.08 -0.90 -28.00
C GLU A 153 -2.89 -1.70 -29.03
N LEU A 154 -2.56 -2.99 -29.20
CA LEU A 154 -3.28 -3.89 -30.10
C LEU A 154 -4.67 -4.30 -29.54
N THR A 155 -4.88 -4.24 -28.23
CA THR A 155 -6.20 -4.51 -27.63
C THR A 155 -7.09 -3.26 -27.75
N HIS A 156 -8.31 -3.42 -28.24
CA HIS A 156 -9.27 -2.33 -28.40
C HIS A 156 -10.70 -2.78 -28.07
N ALA A 157 -11.66 -1.85 -28.08
CA ALA A 157 -13.03 -2.12 -27.66
C ALA A 157 -13.75 -3.22 -28.46
N GLY A 158 -13.37 -3.44 -29.73
CA GLY A 158 -13.91 -4.53 -30.56
C GLY A 158 -13.32 -5.90 -30.26
N GLU A 159 -12.09 -5.93 -29.71
CA GLU A 159 -11.39 -7.13 -29.25
C GLU A 159 -10.72 -6.86 -27.89
N PRO A 160 -11.51 -6.76 -26.82
CA PRO A 160 -11.01 -6.32 -25.52
C PRO A 160 -10.22 -7.38 -24.77
N PHE A 161 -10.25 -8.62 -25.21
CA PHE A 161 -9.46 -9.74 -24.66
C PHE A 161 -8.63 -10.39 -25.75
N GLN A 162 -7.30 -10.33 -25.63
CA GLN A 162 -6.39 -10.95 -26.59
C GLN A 162 -5.26 -11.70 -25.89
N VAL A 163 -4.73 -12.72 -26.58
CA VAL A 163 -3.61 -13.54 -26.11
C VAL A 163 -2.48 -13.45 -27.12
N PHE A 164 -1.29 -13.09 -26.66
CA PHE A 164 -0.12 -12.88 -27.48
C PHE A 164 1.03 -13.79 -27.04
N GLN A 165 1.88 -14.15 -27.99
CA GLN A 165 3.24 -14.58 -27.71
C GLN A 165 4.13 -13.33 -27.61
N ALA A 166 5.03 -13.30 -26.64
CA ALA A 166 5.98 -12.21 -26.50
C ALA A 166 6.92 -12.18 -27.71
N ASP A 167 7.14 -10.99 -28.25
CA ASP A 167 8.17 -10.77 -29.23
C ASP A 167 9.53 -10.71 -28.51
N THR A 168 10.32 -11.75 -28.71
CA THR A 168 11.67 -11.90 -28.15
C THR A 168 12.74 -11.88 -29.23
N SER A 169 12.40 -11.43 -30.45
CA SER A 169 13.37 -11.29 -31.56
C SER A 169 14.47 -10.29 -31.19
N GLU A 170 15.67 -10.59 -31.59
CA GLU A 170 16.79 -9.65 -31.54
C GLU A 170 16.44 -8.44 -32.42
N GLN A 171 16.38 -7.27 -31.82
CA GLN A 171 16.15 -6.02 -32.52
C GLN A 171 17.47 -5.33 -32.84
N ASP A 172 17.45 -4.46 -33.87
CA ASP A 172 18.58 -3.60 -34.17
C ASP A 172 19.13 -2.92 -32.91
N GLU A 173 20.47 -2.92 -32.79
CA GLU A 173 21.23 -2.41 -31.65
C GLU A 173 20.78 -0.99 -31.21
N VAL A 174 20.35 -0.17 -32.15
CA VAL A 174 19.84 1.20 -31.91
C VAL A 174 18.51 1.21 -31.20
N THR A 175 17.60 0.31 -31.56
CA THR A 175 16.26 0.21 -30.93
C THR A 175 16.37 -0.35 -29.51
N LEU A 176 17.21 -1.36 -29.30
CA LEU A 176 17.52 -1.90 -27.98
C LEU A 176 18.15 -0.84 -27.08
N HIS A 177 19.10 -0.06 -27.59
CA HIS A 177 19.72 1.03 -26.83
C HIS A 177 18.73 2.12 -26.44
N ALA A 178 17.82 2.52 -27.33
CA ALA A 178 16.77 3.49 -27.03
C ALA A 178 15.79 2.98 -25.95
N ILE A 179 15.40 1.70 -26.02
CA ILE A 179 14.54 1.05 -25.00
C ILE A 179 15.26 0.96 -23.65
N GLU A 180 16.54 0.62 -23.65
CA GLU A 180 17.37 0.57 -22.44
C GLU A 180 17.53 1.95 -21.79
N LEU A 181 17.72 3.00 -22.58
CA LEU A 181 17.72 4.38 -22.10
C LEU A 181 16.37 4.80 -21.53
N MET A 182 15.25 4.42 -22.17
CA MET A 182 13.91 4.66 -21.66
C MET A 182 13.65 3.91 -20.35
N ALA A 183 14.03 2.64 -20.27
CA ALA A 183 13.92 1.83 -19.06
C ALA A 183 14.70 2.46 -17.90
N LYS A 184 15.96 2.86 -18.12
CA LYS A 184 16.79 3.58 -17.13
C LYS A 184 16.18 4.92 -16.72
N ARG A 185 15.52 5.62 -17.64
CA ARG A 185 14.85 6.89 -17.36
C ARG A 185 13.57 6.70 -16.55
N ILE A 186 12.80 5.63 -16.82
CA ILE A 186 11.64 5.23 -16.04
C ILE A 186 12.08 4.82 -14.61
N GLU A 187 13.17 4.07 -14.49
CA GLU A 187 13.76 3.70 -13.20
C GLU A 187 14.21 4.94 -12.41
N SER A 188 14.90 5.88 -13.05
CA SER A 188 15.31 7.15 -12.45
C SER A 188 14.11 8.01 -12.02
N LEU A 189 13.06 8.09 -12.86
CA LEU A 189 11.80 8.77 -12.52
C LEU A 189 11.08 8.05 -11.38
N GLY A 190 11.07 6.71 -11.39
CA GLY A 190 10.55 5.90 -10.31
C GLY A 190 11.29 6.17 -8.99
N GLY A 191 12.60 6.25 -9.01
CA GLY A 191 13.43 6.65 -7.87
C GLY A 191 13.12 8.05 -7.35
N THR A 192 12.95 9.02 -8.27
CA THR A 192 12.59 10.39 -7.91
C THR A 192 11.19 10.47 -7.33
N LEU A 193 10.22 9.78 -7.91
CA LEU A 193 8.86 9.67 -7.39
C LEU A 193 8.87 9.01 -6.01
N GLN A 194 9.60 7.91 -5.85
CA GLN A 194 9.74 7.22 -4.57
C GLN A 194 10.34 8.16 -3.49
N TYR A 195 11.39 8.92 -3.85
CA TYR A 195 11.97 9.90 -2.95
C TYR A 195 10.96 11.00 -2.58
N THR A 196 10.24 11.53 -3.57
CA THR A 196 9.22 12.56 -3.37
C THR A 196 8.07 12.03 -2.50
N PHE A 197 7.59 10.81 -2.75
CA PHE A 197 6.60 10.16 -1.91
C PHE A 197 7.11 9.93 -0.49
N LYS A 198 8.36 9.49 -0.34
CA LYS A 198 8.97 9.33 0.99
C LYS A 198 8.98 10.65 1.74
N MET A 199 9.42 11.74 1.10
CA MET A 199 9.42 13.07 1.71
C MET A 199 8.01 13.57 2.04
N ALA A 200 7.02 13.26 1.19
CA ALA A 200 5.63 13.67 1.38
C ALA A 200 4.87 12.86 2.46
N TYR A 201 5.24 11.60 2.68
CA TYR A 201 4.46 10.67 3.51
C TYR A 201 5.21 10.13 4.74
N THR A 202 6.46 10.55 4.96
CA THR A 202 7.26 10.10 6.10
C THR A 202 7.58 11.28 7.02
N ASP A 203 7.52 11.07 8.31
CA ASP A 203 7.98 12.03 9.30
C ASP A 203 9.52 12.02 9.37
N PRO A 204 10.18 13.17 9.26
CA PRO A 204 11.65 13.23 9.16
C PRO A 204 12.37 12.85 10.46
N VAL A 205 11.72 12.96 11.62
CA VAL A 205 12.31 12.65 12.92
C VAL A 205 12.17 11.18 13.26
N SER A 206 10.94 10.67 13.20
CA SER A 206 10.62 9.28 13.59
C SER A 206 10.86 8.27 12.47
N SER A 207 10.92 8.71 11.21
CA SER A 207 10.89 7.88 10.01
C SER A 207 9.62 7.03 9.87
N ALA A 208 8.63 7.21 10.73
CA ALA A 208 7.30 6.62 10.60
C ALA A 208 6.47 7.34 9.54
N PRO A 209 5.39 6.72 9.02
CA PRO A 209 4.37 7.41 8.25
C PRO A 209 3.89 8.68 8.95
N ASN A 210 3.79 9.79 8.21
CA ASN A 210 3.31 11.05 8.74
C ASN A 210 1.77 11.11 8.77
N MET A 211 1.22 12.22 9.25
CA MET A 211 -0.22 12.45 9.38
C MET A 211 -0.99 12.17 8.07
N LEU A 212 -0.46 12.64 6.94
CA LEU A 212 -1.11 12.44 5.63
C LEU A 212 -1.16 10.96 5.24
N ALA A 213 -0.07 10.24 5.46
CA ALA A 213 0.02 8.81 5.18
C ALA A 213 -0.95 7.99 6.04
N ILE A 214 -0.97 8.27 7.34
CA ILE A 214 -1.80 7.52 8.29
C ILE A 214 -3.28 7.82 8.08
N GLN A 215 -3.63 9.05 7.75
CA GLN A 215 -5.02 9.43 7.47
C GLN A 215 -5.57 8.66 6.27
N ARG A 216 -4.83 8.63 5.16
CA ARG A 216 -5.19 7.81 3.99
C ARG A 216 -5.30 6.33 4.32
N ARG A 217 -4.35 5.80 5.11
CA ARG A 217 -4.42 4.39 5.51
C ARG A 217 -5.64 4.09 6.37
N LEU A 218 -6.02 5.00 7.27
CA LEU A 218 -7.22 4.84 8.10
C LEU A 218 -8.49 4.80 7.24
N GLU A 219 -8.61 5.68 6.26
CA GLU A 219 -9.74 5.70 5.33
C GLU A 219 -9.85 4.38 4.55
N LEU A 220 -8.71 3.86 4.05
CA LEU A 220 -8.66 2.56 3.38
C LEU A 220 -9.04 1.42 4.31
N SER A 221 -8.43 1.35 5.50
CA SER A 221 -8.73 0.29 6.48
C SER A 221 -10.19 0.31 6.93
N LEU A 222 -10.78 1.51 7.02
CA LEU A 222 -12.20 1.65 7.36
C LEU A 222 -13.09 1.15 6.21
N SER A 223 -12.75 1.46 4.97
CA SER A 223 -13.46 0.93 3.79
C SER A 223 -13.39 -0.60 3.72
N GLU A 224 -12.20 -1.17 3.94
CA GLU A 224 -11.99 -2.63 4.04
C GLU A 224 -12.84 -3.24 5.18
N ALA A 225 -12.86 -2.59 6.36
CA ALA A 225 -13.62 -3.06 7.51
C ALA A 225 -15.14 -3.06 7.28
N VAL A 226 -15.65 -2.06 6.56
CA VAL A 226 -17.07 -1.97 6.17
C VAL A 226 -17.42 -3.08 5.18
N LEU A 227 -16.61 -3.27 4.13
CA LEU A 227 -16.85 -4.28 3.09
C LEU A 227 -16.81 -5.70 3.65
N ASP A 228 -15.79 -6.00 4.44
CA ASP A 228 -15.54 -7.32 5.00
C ASP A 228 -16.35 -7.61 6.28
N GLN A 229 -17.10 -6.62 6.80
CA GLN A 229 -17.79 -6.67 8.08
C GLN A 229 -16.84 -7.06 9.24
N ARG A 230 -15.60 -6.59 9.19
CA ARG A 230 -14.57 -6.86 10.19
C ARG A 230 -14.38 -5.67 11.13
N PRO A 231 -14.02 -5.93 12.39
CA PRO A 231 -13.72 -4.85 13.33
C PRO A 231 -12.46 -4.09 12.92
N LEU A 232 -12.42 -2.80 13.27
CA LEU A 232 -11.24 -1.96 13.13
C LEU A 232 -11.09 -1.14 14.41
N SER A 233 -9.91 -1.11 14.98
CA SER A 233 -9.62 -0.28 16.14
C SER A 233 -8.54 0.76 15.84
N LEU A 234 -8.60 1.87 16.56
CA LEU A 234 -7.66 2.98 16.49
C LEU A 234 -7.15 3.29 17.89
N CYS A 235 -5.82 3.40 18.03
CA CYS A 235 -5.19 3.92 19.23
C CYS A 235 -4.55 5.27 18.90
N LEU A 236 -4.91 6.31 19.65
CA LEU A 236 -4.22 7.60 19.63
C LEU A 236 -3.37 7.70 20.91
N LEU A 237 -2.08 7.95 20.73
CA LEU A 237 -1.09 7.94 21.81
C LEU A 237 -0.39 9.28 21.90
N ASP A 238 0.04 9.61 23.12
CA ASP A 238 0.85 10.80 23.36
C ASP A 238 1.86 10.52 24.49
N GLY A 239 3.10 10.98 24.26
CA GLY A 239 4.18 10.82 25.21
C GLY A 239 4.01 11.67 26.46
N ASP A 240 4.15 11.05 27.61
CA ASP A 240 4.02 11.75 28.89
C ASP A 240 5.30 12.48 29.28
N SER A 241 5.19 13.79 29.57
CA SER A 241 6.27 14.59 30.17
C SER A 241 7.53 14.77 29.30
N LEU A 242 7.43 14.69 27.97
CA LEU A 242 8.56 14.84 27.04
C LEU A 242 9.16 16.26 27.03
N LYS A 243 8.52 17.25 27.63
CA LYS A 243 9.10 18.58 27.85
C LYS A 243 10.47 18.53 28.55
N ARG A 244 10.70 17.51 29.38
CA ARG A 244 12.01 17.28 30.05
C ARG A 244 13.14 16.98 29.09
N TYR A 245 12.84 16.30 27.97
CA TYR A 245 13.81 16.05 26.91
C TYR A 245 14.10 17.32 26.13
N ASN A 246 13.08 18.09 25.77
CA ASN A 246 13.22 19.35 25.04
C ASN A 246 14.03 20.38 25.81
N SER A 247 14.03 20.35 27.16
CA SER A 247 14.89 21.22 27.97
C SER A 247 16.38 20.89 27.86
N ARG A 248 16.75 19.73 27.29
CA ARG A 248 18.13 19.32 27.00
C ARG A 248 18.55 19.60 25.56
N GLY A 249 17.68 20.22 24.78
CA GLY A 249 17.90 20.54 23.37
C GLY A 249 17.01 19.72 22.43
N TYR A 250 16.84 20.19 21.21
CA TYR A 250 16.01 19.56 20.19
C TYR A 250 16.46 18.14 19.84
N GLU A 251 17.78 17.89 19.84
CA GLU A 251 18.36 16.58 19.54
C GLU A 251 17.91 15.50 20.54
N ALA A 252 17.83 15.85 21.83
CA ALA A 252 17.34 14.93 22.88
C ALA A 252 15.83 14.65 22.70
N GLY A 253 15.05 15.66 22.29
CA GLY A 253 13.64 15.49 21.92
C GLY A 253 13.45 14.55 20.74
N ASP A 254 14.22 14.75 19.67
CA ASP A 254 14.17 13.90 18.49
C ASP A 254 14.61 12.46 18.79
N ASP A 255 15.60 12.28 19.65
CA ASP A 255 16.09 10.95 20.06
C ASP A 255 15.01 10.15 20.82
N VAL A 256 14.29 10.79 21.74
CA VAL A 256 13.20 10.10 22.44
C VAL A 256 12.05 9.74 21.52
N ILE A 257 11.72 10.58 20.52
CA ILE A 257 10.70 10.28 19.51
C ILE A 257 11.11 9.05 18.71
N ARG A 258 12.38 8.95 18.25
CA ARG A 258 12.88 7.76 17.55
C ARG A 258 12.80 6.51 18.41
N LYS A 259 13.17 6.58 19.69
CA LYS A 259 13.10 5.46 20.64
C LYS A 259 11.65 5.00 20.88
N ILE A 260 10.71 5.94 21.07
CA ILE A 260 9.29 5.62 21.20
C ILE A 260 8.81 4.89 19.92
N THR A 261 9.07 5.47 18.75
CA THR A 261 8.67 4.88 17.48
C THR A 261 9.21 3.45 17.30
N GLN A 262 10.49 3.23 17.56
CA GLN A 262 11.11 1.91 17.43
C GLN A 262 10.51 0.90 18.42
N THR A 263 10.27 1.31 19.66
CA THR A 263 9.67 0.44 20.68
C THR A 263 8.25 0.04 20.29
N LEU A 264 7.43 1.01 19.85
CA LEU A 264 6.07 0.75 19.38
C LEU A 264 6.06 -0.18 18.16
N ALA A 265 6.90 0.10 17.14
CA ALA A 265 6.97 -0.71 15.94
C ALA A 265 7.35 -2.17 16.21
N THR A 266 8.27 -2.42 17.15
CA THR A 266 8.68 -3.77 17.52
C THR A 266 7.57 -4.57 18.23
N ALA A 267 6.64 -3.89 18.89
CA ALA A 267 5.53 -4.50 19.62
C ALA A 267 4.27 -4.70 18.75
N LEU A 268 4.26 -4.24 17.50
CA LEU A 268 3.14 -4.33 16.58
C LEU A 268 3.28 -5.51 15.61
N ARG A 269 2.15 -5.96 15.05
CA ARG A 269 2.11 -7.00 14.01
C ARG A 269 2.40 -6.37 12.64
N PRO A 270 2.82 -7.15 11.64
CA PRO A 270 3.03 -6.66 10.27
C PRO A 270 1.78 -6.04 9.62
N THR A 271 0.58 -6.39 10.11
CA THR A 271 -0.71 -5.87 9.63
C THR A 271 -1.14 -4.58 10.31
N ASP A 272 -0.50 -4.21 11.43
CA ASP A 272 -0.80 -3.00 12.18
C ASP A 272 -0.04 -1.82 11.57
N PHE A 273 -0.61 -0.60 11.65
CA PHE A 273 -0.01 0.59 11.06
C PHE A 273 0.25 1.63 12.13
N LEU A 274 1.52 2.00 12.28
CA LEU A 274 1.98 3.07 13.17
C LEU A 274 2.31 4.30 12.34
N GLY A 275 1.86 5.48 12.77
CA GLY A 275 2.28 6.75 12.20
C GLY A 275 2.36 7.86 13.23
N ARG A 276 3.13 8.90 12.92
CA ARG A 276 3.20 10.13 13.71
C ARG A 276 2.05 11.04 13.31
N TRP A 277 1.20 11.38 14.30
CA TRP A 277 -0.09 12.03 13.99
C TRP A 277 0.04 13.53 13.80
N ARG A 278 0.62 14.21 14.77
CA ARG A 278 0.86 15.67 14.74
C ARG A 278 2.32 15.95 15.07
N MET A 279 2.69 17.24 15.00
CA MET A 279 3.99 17.68 15.48
C MET A 279 4.10 17.44 16.99
N GLY A 280 5.21 16.86 17.41
CA GLY A 280 5.45 16.53 18.82
C GLY A 280 5.52 15.02 19.08
N ASP A 281 4.78 14.57 20.06
CA ASP A 281 4.82 13.24 20.68
C ASP A 281 3.53 12.42 20.44
N GLU A 282 2.69 12.85 19.51
CA GLU A 282 1.46 12.16 19.17
C GLU A 282 1.64 11.11 18.07
N PHE A 283 1.09 9.91 18.30
CA PHE A 283 1.09 8.81 17.33
C PHE A 283 -0.30 8.23 17.17
N ILE A 284 -0.58 7.70 15.99
CA ILE A 284 -1.76 6.87 15.72
C ILE A 284 -1.30 5.45 15.36
N ILE A 285 -2.05 4.48 15.88
CA ILE A 285 -1.94 3.08 15.49
C ILE A 285 -3.29 2.60 14.99
N ILE A 286 -3.31 2.05 13.78
CA ILE A 286 -4.48 1.42 13.18
C ILE A 286 -4.33 -0.09 13.35
N LEU A 287 -5.35 -0.74 13.88
CA LEU A 287 -5.39 -2.17 14.18
C LEU A 287 -6.51 -2.84 13.35
N PRO A 288 -6.22 -3.29 12.11
CA PRO A 288 -7.21 -3.99 11.28
C PRO A 288 -7.65 -5.31 11.92
N ALA A 289 -8.89 -5.72 11.65
CA ALA A 289 -9.50 -6.96 12.14
C ALA A 289 -9.33 -7.16 13.67
N THR A 290 -9.37 -6.08 14.44
CA THR A 290 -9.12 -6.08 15.89
C THR A 290 -10.31 -5.46 16.59
N ASN A 291 -10.96 -6.21 17.49
CA ASN A 291 -12.08 -5.75 18.30
C ASN A 291 -11.60 -4.91 19.51
N MET A 292 -12.56 -4.34 20.23
CA MET A 292 -12.29 -3.43 21.34
C MET A 292 -11.45 -4.06 22.47
N ASP A 293 -11.76 -5.30 22.86
CA ASP A 293 -11.03 -5.98 23.95
C ASP A 293 -9.59 -6.30 23.53
N GLN A 294 -9.41 -6.79 22.30
CA GLN A 294 -8.09 -7.03 21.72
C GLN A 294 -7.29 -5.73 21.58
N ALA A 295 -7.93 -4.64 21.14
CA ALA A 295 -7.28 -3.34 21.01
C ALA A 295 -6.84 -2.78 22.38
N SER A 296 -7.65 -2.95 23.41
CA SER A 296 -7.31 -2.57 24.78
C SER A 296 -6.08 -3.34 25.27
N GLN A 297 -6.02 -4.66 25.03
CA GLN A 297 -4.85 -5.48 25.37
C GLN A 297 -3.59 -5.08 24.60
N VAL A 298 -3.72 -4.78 23.31
CA VAL A 298 -2.59 -4.26 22.50
C VAL A 298 -2.13 -2.92 23.06
N ALA A 299 -3.03 -1.99 23.32
CA ALA A 299 -2.73 -0.67 23.87
C ALA A 299 -2.01 -0.77 25.21
N GLU A 300 -2.46 -1.64 26.12
CA GLU A 300 -1.80 -1.84 27.42
C GLU A 300 -0.39 -2.43 27.25
N ARG A 301 -0.21 -3.41 26.38
CA ARG A 301 1.12 -3.94 26.04
C ARG A 301 2.05 -2.87 25.50
N LEU A 302 1.57 -1.97 24.65
CA LEU A 302 2.36 -0.85 24.11
C LEU A 302 2.75 0.12 25.23
N ARG A 303 1.83 0.46 26.11
CA ARG A 303 2.08 1.30 27.28
C ARG A 303 3.19 0.71 28.16
N GLU A 304 3.05 -0.56 28.53
CA GLU A 304 4.05 -1.28 29.36
C GLU A 304 5.39 -1.38 28.66
N SER A 305 5.41 -1.60 27.34
CA SER A 305 6.67 -1.67 26.56
C SER A 305 7.44 -0.36 26.63
N ILE A 306 6.78 0.79 26.50
CA ILE A 306 7.40 2.10 26.63
C ILE A 306 7.86 2.35 28.07
N GLU A 307 7.00 2.09 29.05
CA GLU A 307 7.33 2.24 30.45
C GLU A 307 8.58 1.41 30.84
N HIS A 308 8.67 0.18 30.35
CA HIS A 308 9.81 -0.68 30.58
C HIS A 308 11.07 -0.22 29.85
N ALA A 309 10.99 0.03 28.57
CA ALA A 309 12.13 0.44 27.74
C ALA A 309 12.73 1.77 28.21
N SER A 310 11.86 2.71 28.61
CA SER A 310 12.28 4.06 29.02
C SER A 310 13.10 4.11 30.33
N LYS A 311 13.12 3.03 31.12
CA LYS A 311 13.98 2.95 32.33
C LYS A 311 15.48 3.09 31.98
N GLY A 312 15.88 2.70 30.76
CA GLY A 312 17.23 2.85 30.24
C GLY A 312 17.47 4.13 29.42
N TRP A 313 16.48 5.02 29.31
CA TRP A 313 16.61 6.27 28.55
C TRP A 313 17.10 7.43 29.43
N LEU A 314 17.36 8.59 28.79
CA LEU A 314 17.83 9.78 29.50
C LEU A 314 16.89 10.18 30.66
N PHE A 315 15.59 10.08 30.44
CA PHE A 315 14.55 10.21 31.46
C PHE A 315 13.52 9.08 31.29
N PRO A 316 13.13 8.39 32.35
CA PRO A 316 11.95 7.52 32.30
C PRO A 316 10.72 8.28 31.83
N THR A 317 9.96 7.68 30.91
CA THR A 317 8.75 8.24 30.36
C THR A 317 7.68 7.17 30.22
N SER A 318 6.45 7.59 29.98
CA SER A 318 5.32 6.73 29.70
C SER A 318 4.55 7.29 28.51
N ILE A 319 3.51 6.60 28.11
CA ILE A 319 2.52 7.06 27.12
C ILE A 319 1.12 6.95 27.67
N SER A 320 0.28 7.90 27.31
CA SER A 320 -1.16 7.84 27.52
C SER A 320 -1.86 7.46 26.21
N ILE A 321 -2.88 6.61 26.27
CA ILE A 321 -3.52 6.05 25.08
C ILE A 321 -5.04 6.19 25.17
N GLY A 322 -5.64 6.73 24.09
CA GLY A 322 -7.08 6.69 23.85
C GLY A 322 -7.40 5.67 22.76
N VAL A 323 -8.38 4.80 22.98
CA VAL A 323 -8.77 3.74 22.05
C VAL A 323 -10.17 3.98 21.54
N SER A 324 -10.37 3.93 20.23
CA SER A 324 -11.68 3.90 19.59
C SER A 324 -11.85 2.66 18.71
N TYR A 325 -13.07 2.35 18.34
CA TYR A 325 -13.43 1.10 17.68
C TYR A 325 -14.60 1.29 16.72
N PHE A 326 -14.46 0.77 15.50
CA PHE A 326 -15.51 0.66 14.49
C PHE A 326 -16.30 -0.65 14.68
N PRO A 327 -17.64 -0.63 14.61
CA PRO A 327 -18.50 0.52 14.26
C PRO A 327 -18.99 1.36 15.46
N LYS A 328 -18.74 0.95 16.70
CA LYS A 328 -19.37 1.54 17.91
C LYS A 328 -19.10 3.06 18.04
N HIS A 329 -17.88 3.50 17.77
CA HIS A 329 -17.49 4.90 18.00
C HIS A 329 -17.50 5.76 16.74
N GLY A 330 -17.95 5.22 15.60
CA GLY A 330 -18.14 5.95 14.36
C GLY A 330 -17.97 5.11 13.10
N TYR A 331 -18.41 5.68 11.98
CA TYR A 331 -18.34 5.10 10.64
C TYR A 331 -17.39 5.86 9.70
N THR A 332 -16.80 6.94 10.19
CA THR A 332 -15.83 7.75 9.46
C THR A 332 -14.50 7.85 10.23
N ALA A 333 -13.41 8.08 9.50
CA ALA A 333 -12.09 8.28 10.08
C ALA A 333 -12.10 9.39 11.14
N ASN A 334 -12.75 10.51 10.85
CA ASN A 334 -12.84 11.65 11.78
C ASN A 334 -13.59 11.28 13.07
N GLN A 335 -14.70 10.53 12.99
CA GLN A 335 -15.44 10.09 14.17
C GLN A 335 -14.60 9.19 15.07
N LEU A 336 -13.83 8.26 14.49
CA LEU A 336 -12.95 7.39 15.26
C LEU A 336 -11.80 8.18 15.90
N ILE A 337 -11.21 9.13 15.18
CA ILE A 337 -10.16 10.00 15.71
C ILE A 337 -10.69 10.84 16.87
N ASP A 338 -11.83 11.51 16.69
CA ASP A 338 -12.45 12.35 17.74
C ASP A 338 -12.77 11.54 19.01
N ALA A 339 -13.25 10.32 18.85
CA ALA A 339 -13.53 9.43 19.97
C ALA A 339 -12.24 9.04 20.72
N ALA A 340 -11.17 8.70 19.98
CA ALA A 340 -9.87 8.38 20.55
C ALA A 340 -9.23 9.61 21.23
N GLU A 341 -9.36 10.82 20.65
CA GLU A 341 -8.86 12.07 21.25
C GLU A 341 -9.53 12.37 22.59
N LYS A 342 -10.85 12.21 22.68
CA LYS A 342 -11.59 12.38 23.95
C LYS A 342 -11.10 11.39 25.00
N ALA A 343 -10.92 10.12 24.62
CA ALA A 343 -10.40 9.10 25.52
C ALA A 343 -8.96 9.40 25.97
N LEU A 344 -8.10 9.83 25.06
CA LEU A 344 -6.72 10.25 25.37
C LEU A 344 -6.70 11.45 26.32
N SER A 345 -7.57 12.44 26.13
CA SER A 345 -7.71 13.58 27.04
C SER A 345 -8.08 13.14 28.45
N ILE A 346 -8.97 12.16 28.58
CA ILE A 346 -9.31 11.56 29.88
C ILE A 346 -8.09 10.86 30.48
N ALA A 347 -7.36 10.06 29.69
CA ALA A 347 -6.13 9.40 30.15
C ALA A 347 -5.12 10.39 30.74
N LYS A 348 -4.91 11.51 30.04
CA LYS A 348 -3.98 12.57 30.48
C LYS A 348 -4.45 13.29 31.74
N SER A 349 -5.74 13.62 31.85
CA SER A 349 -6.28 14.35 32.97
C SER A 349 -6.44 13.51 34.26
N THR A 350 -6.57 12.19 34.11
CA THR A 350 -6.78 11.28 35.24
C THR A 350 -5.48 10.66 35.79
N GLY A 351 -4.31 11.13 35.33
CA GLY A 351 -3.01 10.74 35.92
C GLY A 351 -1.98 10.17 34.96
N LYS A 352 -2.26 10.23 33.66
CA LYS A 352 -1.34 9.74 32.61
C LYS A 352 -1.02 8.25 32.69
N ASN A 353 -0.08 7.75 31.88
CA ASN A 353 0.41 6.36 31.89
C ASN A 353 -0.73 5.34 31.97
N ARG A 354 -1.72 5.47 31.10
CA ARG A 354 -2.91 4.60 31.08
C ARG A 354 -3.57 4.52 29.72
N VAL A 355 -4.39 3.50 29.59
CA VAL A 355 -5.27 3.28 28.44
C VAL A 355 -6.69 3.65 28.84
N ILE A 356 -7.37 4.43 28.03
CA ILE A 356 -8.81 4.73 28.15
C ILE A 356 -9.49 4.35 26.84
N VAL A 357 -10.53 3.56 26.92
CA VAL A 357 -11.40 3.24 25.77
C VAL A 357 -12.50 4.31 25.69
N ALA A 358 -12.81 4.76 24.50
CA ALA A 358 -13.91 5.69 24.25
C ALA A 358 -15.25 5.12 24.75
N ALA A 359 -16.13 5.98 25.19
CA ALA A 359 -17.42 5.62 25.81
C ALA A 359 -18.49 5.18 24.77
#